data_36be7e95a67b61416b49b66210da8404
#
_entry.id   36be7e95a67b61416b49b66210da8404
#
_cell.length_a   1.000
_cell.length_b   1.000
_cell.length_c   1.000
_cell.angle_alpha   90.00
_cell.angle_beta   90.00
_cell.angle_gamma   90.00
#
_symmetry.space_group_name_H-M   'P 1'
#
loop_
_entity.id
_entity.type
_entity.pdbx_description
1 polymer ?
#
loop_
_entity_poly.entity_id
_entity_poly.type
_entity_poly.pdbx_seq_one_letter_code
_entity_poly.pdbx_strand_id
1 'polypeptide(L)'
;EWIADAHYRIPEVTGPLPSDARLVANPGCFATAMTLALAPLATQDVPITASITALTGASGSGASASAATHFPDRDGNVRAYKVLRHRHAPEVVQTVGDHVQVDFVPVSGPWTRGIWGTAQITWPAPIDADTVSGWFDDAYADAPLVRCSPGSLPELKPVAHTPFGDIGWQVHGQTVVVGFALDNLLKGAASQAVQNLNHLLGLPDALGLLSTATAPTP
;
A
#
# COMPACT_ATOMS: atom_id res chain seq x y z
N GLU A 1 9.54 -9.31 -24.45
CA GLU A 1 8.48 -10.27 -24.83
C GLU A 1 7.58 -10.54 -23.62
N TRP A 2 8.10 -11.09 -22.51
CA TRP A 2 7.30 -11.41 -21.32
C TRP A 2 6.63 -10.21 -20.60
N ILE A 3 7.24 -9.02 -20.68
CA ILE A 3 6.70 -7.82 -19.98
C ILE A 3 5.37 -7.37 -20.60
N ALA A 4 5.21 -7.54 -21.91
CA ALA A 4 3.98 -7.14 -22.62
C ALA A 4 2.77 -8.00 -22.24
N ASP A 5 3.02 -9.24 -21.79
CA ASP A 5 1.98 -10.21 -21.42
C ASP A 5 1.67 -10.21 -19.92
N ALA A 6 2.41 -9.40 -19.14
CA ALA A 6 2.27 -9.37 -17.69
C ALA A 6 1.14 -8.43 -17.23
N HIS A 7 0.21 -8.96 -16.45
CA HIS A 7 -0.84 -8.18 -15.82
C HIS A 7 -0.35 -7.61 -14.49
N TYR A 8 -0.15 -6.29 -14.42
CA TYR A 8 0.17 -5.63 -13.15
C TYR A 8 -1.05 -5.67 -12.22
N ARG A 9 -0.86 -6.18 -10.99
CA ARG A 9 -2.02 -6.44 -10.14
C ARG A 9 -1.81 -6.19 -8.66
N ILE A 10 -2.73 -5.37 -8.11
CA ILE A 10 -3.04 -5.24 -6.68
C ILE A 10 -4.45 -5.83 -6.50
N PRO A 11 -4.61 -7.01 -5.87
CA PRO A 11 -5.87 -7.75 -5.86
C PRO A 11 -7.10 -6.93 -5.45
N GLU A 12 -6.96 -6.04 -4.50
CA GLU A 12 -8.03 -5.24 -3.94
C GLU A 12 -8.43 -4.02 -4.80
N VAL A 13 -7.65 -3.70 -5.85
CA VAL A 13 -7.84 -2.45 -6.61
C VAL A 13 -7.99 -2.68 -8.11
N THR A 14 -7.21 -3.58 -8.69
CA THR A 14 -7.07 -3.68 -10.15
C THR A 14 -8.09 -4.60 -10.84
N GLY A 15 -9.08 -5.09 -10.12
CA GLY A 15 -10.11 -5.95 -10.67
C GLY A 15 -9.66 -7.38 -11.01
N PRO A 16 -10.52 -8.17 -11.67
CA PRO A 16 -10.22 -9.56 -12.00
C PRO A 16 -9.18 -9.67 -13.11
N LEU A 17 -8.42 -10.78 -13.10
CA LEU A 17 -7.52 -11.15 -14.19
C LEU A 17 -8.33 -11.71 -15.37
N PRO A 18 -7.87 -11.51 -16.63
CA PRO A 18 -8.37 -12.25 -17.77
C PRO A 18 -8.26 -13.77 -17.57
N SER A 19 -9.20 -14.53 -18.08
CA SER A 19 -9.25 -16.00 -17.91
C SER A 19 -8.05 -16.75 -18.51
N ASP A 20 -7.35 -16.13 -19.44
CA ASP A 20 -6.14 -16.63 -20.11
C ASP A 20 -4.84 -16.04 -19.53
N ALA A 21 -4.93 -15.22 -18.47
CA ALA A 21 -3.76 -14.66 -17.82
C ALA A 21 -2.82 -15.74 -17.29
N ARG A 22 -1.54 -15.63 -17.60
CA ARG A 22 -0.49 -16.57 -17.19
C ARG A 22 0.66 -15.93 -16.44
N LEU A 23 0.75 -14.61 -16.49
CA LEU A 23 1.83 -13.85 -15.88
C LEU A 23 1.25 -12.64 -15.15
N VAL A 24 1.59 -12.52 -13.89
CA VAL A 24 1.20 -11.36 -13.05
C VAL A 24 2.46 -10.63 -12.61
N ALA A 25 2.50 -9.34 -12.88
CA ALA A 25 3.52 -8.44 -12.35
C ALA A 25 3.09 -7.98 -10.95
N ASN A 26 3.80 -8.47 -9.94
CA ASN A 26 3.52 -8.12 -8.55
C ASN A 26 4.08 -6.73 -8.23
N PRO A 27 3.30 -5.83 -7.61
CA PRO A 27 3.70 -4.46 -7.31
C PRO A 27 4.90 -4.33 -6.38
N GLY A 28 5.55 -3.17 -6.43
CA GLY A 28 6.50 -2.78 -5.39
C GLY A 28 5.80 -2.49 -4.05
N CYS A 29 6.48 -2.74 -2.93
CA CYS A 29 5.87 -2.66 -1.60
C CYS A 29 5.30 -1.27 -1.24
N PHE A 30 5.99 -0.19 -1.61
CA PHE A 30 5.44 1.16 -1.48
C PHE A 30 4.30 1.42 -2.45
N ALA A 31 4.35 0.85 -3.67
CA ALA A 31 3.27 0.99 -4.63
C ALA A 31 1.98 0.38 -4.07
N THR A 32 2.05 -0.84 -3.52
CA THR A 32 0.91 -1.46 -2.82
C THR A 32 0.37 -0.56 -1.71
N ALA A 33 1.23 -0.10 -0.80
CA ALA A 33 0.82 0.71 0.34
C ALA A 33 0.13 2.03 -0.07
N MET A 34 0.74 2.75 -0.99
CA MET A 34 0.22 4.03 -1.49
C MET A 34 -1.06 3.85 -2.31
N THR A 35 -1.12 2.82 -3.15
CA THR A 35 -2.31 2.54 -3.95
C THR A 35 -3.50 2.18 -3.06
N LEU A 36 -3.32 1.33 -2.05
CA LEU A 36 -4.39 1.03 -1.08
C LEU A 36 -4.87 2.29 -0.33
N ALA A 37 -3.99 3.25 -0.08
CA ALA A 37 -4.38 4.50 0.57
C ALA A 37 -5.13 5.46 -0.37
N LEU A 38 -4.81 5.46 -1.66
CA LEU A 38 -5.31 6.46 -2.62
C LEU A 38 -6.46 5.97 -3.50
N ALA A 39 -6.58 4.67 -3.75
CA ALA A 39 -7.56 4.13 -4.68
C ALA A 39 -9.01 4.55 -4.38
N PRO A 40 -9.50 4.51 -3.12
CA PRO A 40 -10.87 4.95 -2.82
C PRO A 40 -11.12 6.42 -3.13
N LEU A 41 -10.12 7.27 -2.97
CA LEU A 41 -10.20 8.70 -3.29
C LEU A 41 -10.13 8.94 -4.81
N ALA A 42 -9.31 8.15 -5.49
CA ALA A 42 -9.13 8.25 -6.94
C ALA A 42 -10.39 7.87 -7.74
N THR A 43 -11.24 6.97 -7.21
CA THR A 43 -12.51 6.62 -7.85
C THR A 43 -13.48 7.80 -7.98
N GLN A 44 -13.22 8.91 -7.30
CA GLN A 44 -14.07 10.12 -7.38
C GLN A 44 -13.78 10.98 -8.62
N ASP A 45 -12.77 10.61 -9.42
CA ASP A 45 -12.38 11.28 -10.67
C ASP A 45 -12.14 12.79 -10.50
N VAL A 46 -11.59 13.18 -9.37
CA VAL A 46 -11.28 14.57 -9.02
C VAL A 46 -9.78 14.76 -9.04
N PRO A 47 -9.25 15.79 -9.73
CA PRO A 47 -7.83 16.10 -9.70
C PRO A 47 -7.34 16.41 -8.27
N ILE A 48 -6.43 15.61 -7.76
CA ILE A 48 -5.85 15.76 -6.41
C ILE A 48 -4.34 15.64 -6.43
N THR A 49 -3.69 16.29 -5.47
CA THR A 49 -2.27 16.08 -5.16
C THR A 49 -2.16 15.37 -3.82
N ALA A 50 -1.51 14.24 -3.81
CA ALA A 50 -1.19 13.47 -2.62
C ALA A 50 0.27 13.69 -2.22
N SER A 51 0.50 14.45 -1.16
CA SER A 51 1.82 14.61 -0.54
C SER A 51 2.07 13.46 0.41
N ILE A 52 3.00 12.56 0.05
CA ILE A 52 3.20 11.29 0.75
C ILE A 52 4.57 11.23 1.40
N THR A 53 4.59 10.91 2.68
CA THR A 53 5.82 10.52 3.38
C THR A 53 5.64 9.11 3.92
N ALA A 54 6.55 8.19 3.54
CA ALA A 54 6.49 6.84 4.05
C ALA A 54 7.87 6.29 4.42
N LEU A 55 7.90 5.62 5.55
CA LEU A 55 9.09 5.02 6.14
C LEU A 55 9.12 3.51 5.86
N THR A 56 10.31 2.99 5.55
CA THR A 56 10.49 1.54 5.34
C THR A 56 11.63 0.98 6.17
N GLY A 57 11.45 -0.26 6.58
CA GLY A 57 12.50 -1.04 7.26
C GLY A 57 13.67 -1.43 6.32
N ALA A 58 14.75 -1.93 6.93
CA ALA A 58 15.99 -2.31 6.25
C ALA A 58 15.80 -3.38 5.16
N SER A 59 14.88 -4.31 5.37
CA SER A 59 14.60 -5.40 4.43
C SER A 59 14.11 -4.94 3.05
N GLY A 60 13.58 -3.72 2.94
CA GLY A 60 13.18 -3.12 1.67
C GLY A 60 14.36 -2.79 0.73
N SER A 61 15.58 -2.80 1.23
CA SER A 61 16.79 -2.53 0.45
C SER A 61 17.31 -3.75 -0.32
N GLY A 62 16.73 -4.94 -0.12
CA GLY A 62 17.20 -6.19 -0.70
C GLY A 62 18.43 -6.78 0.00
N ALA A 63 18.98 -7.84 -0.58
CA ALA A 63 20.09 -8.61 0.00
C ALA A 63 21.48 -8.01 -0.23
N SER A 64 21.62 -7.09 -1.19
CA SER A 64 22.92 -6.49 -1.51
C SER A 64 23.36 -5.49 -0.44
N ALA A 65 24.53 -5.72 0.13
CA ALA A 65 25.11 -4.82 1.12
C ALA A 65 25.51 -3.48 0.46
N SER A 66 25.29 -2.40 1.19
CA SER A 66 25.69 -1.05 0.77
C SER A 66 25.99 -0.21 2.01
N ALA A 67 26.68 0.92 1.86
CA ALA A 67 26.89 1.86 2.96
C ALA A 67 25.55 2.27 3.61
N ALA A 68 24.51 2.42 2.81
CA ALA A 68 23.18 2.81 3.28
C ALA A 68 22.44 1.73 4.09
N THR A 69 22.87 0.47 4.00
CA THR A 69 22.29 -0.67 4.71
C THR A 69 23.20 -1.18 5.84
N HIS A 70 24.39 -0.58 5.97
CA HIS A 70 25.34 -0.92 7.04
C HIS A 70 24.73 -0.61 8.41
N PHE A 71 24.77 -1.58 9.32
CA PHE A 71 24.06 -1.50 10.60
C PHE A 71 24.37 -0.23 11.40
N PRO A 72 25.66 0.15 11.63
CA PRO A 72 25.99 1.35 12.40
C PRO A 72 25.48 2.66 11.78
N ASP A 73 25.36 2.73 10.44
CA ASP A 73 24.82 3.92 9.76
C ASP A 73 23.29 4.00 9.78
N ARG A 74 22.65 2.85 9.99
CA ARG A 74 21.20 2.73 9.96
C ARG A 74 20.55 2.72 11.33
N ASP A 75 21.23 2.18 12.32
CA ASP A 75 20.71 2.07 13.69
C ASP A 75 20.43 3.47 14.28
N GLY A 76 19.23 3.66 14.82
CA GLY A 76 18.79 4.95 15.34
C GLY A 76 18.68 6.09 14.32
N ASN A 77 18.83 5.82 13.02
CA ASN A 77 18.89 6.84 11.98
C ASN A 77 17.65 6.81 11.05
N VAL A 78 17.21 8.01 10.65
CA VAL A 78 16.11 8.23 9.70
C VAL A 78 16.63 9.06 8.54
N ARG A 79 16.49 8.57 7.30
CA ARG A 79 17.03 9.23 6.12
C ARG A 79 16.08 9.15 4.93
N ALA A 80 15.72 10.31 4.34
CA ALA A 80 15.02 10.35 3.06
C ALA A 80 15.96 9.93 1.91
N TYR A 81 15.40 9.29 0.88
CA TYR A 81 16.15 8.88 -0.32
C TYR A 81 15.26 8.94 -1.55
N LYS A 82 15.85 9.15 -2.73
CA LYS A 82 15.14 9.22 -4.02
C LYS A 82 13.87 10.09 -3.99
N VAL A 83 13.91 11.20 -3.24
CA VAL A 83 12.80 12.14 -3.09
C VAL A 83 12.23 12.54 -4.45
N LEU A 84 10.92 12.43 -4.66
CA LEU A 84 10.18 12.71 -5.90
C LEU A 84 10.65 11.91 -7.14
N ARG A 85 11.49 10.88 -6.95
CA ARG A 85 12.09 10.09 -8.04
C ARG A 85 12.09 8.59 -7.74
N HIS A 86 11.27 8.15 -6.78
CA HIS A 86 11.20 6.72 -6.43
C HIS A 86 10.42 5.95 -7.50
N ARG A 87 10.98 4.80 -7.90
CA ARG A 87 10.42 3.95 -8.97
C ARG A 87 9.00 3.43 -8.72
N HIS A 88 8.52 3.43 -7.49
CA HIS A 88 7.16 2.99 -7.16
C HIS A 88 6.11 4.11 -7.38
N ALA A 89 6.47 5.37 -7.51
CA ALA A 89 5.49 6.43 -7.76
C ALA A 89 4.78 6.28 -9.13
N PRO A 90 5.47 5.99 -10.24
CA PRO A 90 4.80 5.68 -11.50
C PRO A 90 3.86 4.47 -11.45
N GLU A 91 4.18 3.45 -10.63
CA GLU A 91 3.30 2.29 -10.44
C GLU A 91 1.96 2.70 -9.79
N VAL A 92 1.99 3.65 -8.85
CA VAL A 92 0.78 4.19 -8.22
C VAL A 92 -0.06 4.93 -9.25
N VAL A 93 0.54 5.89 -9.96
CA VAL A 93 -0.17 6.71 -10.96
C VAL A 93 -0.80 5.85 -12.05
N GLN A 94 -0.09 4.83 -12.53
CA GLN A 94 -0.62 3.86 -13.51
C GLN A 94 -1.88 3.15 -13.01
N THR A 95 -2.05 3.00 -11.69
CA THR A 95 -3.19 2.28 -11.10
C THR A 95 -4.33 3.21 -10.70
N VAL A 96 -4.01 4.37 -10.09
CA VAL A 96 -5.02 5.30 -9.58
C VAL A 96 -5.44 6.37 -10.61
N GLY A 97 -4.72 6.50 -11.72
CA GLY A 97 -4.98 7.47 -12.79
C GLY A 97 -4.14 8.74 -12.67
N ASP A 98 -3.94 9.41 -13.81
CA ASP A 98 -3.10 10.63 -13.96
C ASP A 98 -3.74 11.92 -13.42
N HIS A 99 -5.02 11.87 -13.01
CA HIS A 99 -5.65 12.93 -12.23
C HIS A 99 -5.15 12.97 -10.76
N VAL A 100 -4.40 11.94 -10.30
CA VAL A 100 -3.77 11.91 -8.99
C VAL A 100 -2.27 12.18 -9.11
N GLN A 101 -1.86 13.39 -8.74
CA GLN A 101 -0.44 13.70 -8.60
C GLN A 101 0.13 13.08 -7.32
N VAL A 102 1.24 12.35 -7.43
CA VAL A 102 1.90 11.67 -6.32
C VAL A 102 3.25 12.32 -6.02
N ASP A 103 3.31 13.09 -4.96
CA ASP A 103 4.54 13.71 -4.45
C ASP A 103 5.10 12.86 -3.30
N PHE A 104 6.05 11.97 -3.61
CA PHE A 104 6.50 10.94 -2.69
C PHE A 104 7.89 11.20 -2.11
N VAL A 105 7.98 11.16 -0.78
CA VAL A 105 9.21 11.21 0.02
C VAL A 105 9.40 9.88 0.75
N PRO A 106 10.15 8.92 0.17
CA PRO A 106 10.49 7.69 0.88
C PRO A 106 11.58 7.94 1.92
N VAL A 107 11.43 7.30 3.06
CA VAL A 107 12.32 7.44 4.21
C VAL A 107 12.77 6.06 4.69
N SER A 108 14.06 5.91 4.93
CA SER A 108 14.66 4.72 5.56
C SER A 108 14.53 4.86 7.08
N GLY A 109 13.83 3.92 7.71
CA GLY A 109 13.67 3.84 9.17
C GLY A 109 14.67 2.90 9.83
N PRO A 110 14.86 3.00 11.16
CA PRO A 110 15.85 2.22 11.92
C PRO A 110 15.38 0.83 12.35
N TRP A 111 14.36 0.26 11.71
CA TRP A 111 13.84 -1.08 11.97
C TRP A 111 14.03 -2.02 10.79
N THR A 112 13.78 -3.31 10.98
CA THR A 112 14.03 -4.34 9.97
C THR A 112 12.91 -4.43 8.95
N ARG A 113 11.63 -4.49 9.37
CA ARG A 113 10.48 -4.81 8.51
C ARG A 113 9.35 -3.82 8.66
N GLY A 114 8.61 -3.65 7.57
CA GLY A 114 7.38 -2.92 7.50
C GLY A 114 7.51 -1.54 6.88
N ILE A 115 6.40 -1.08 6.36
CA ILE A 115 6.16 0.26 5.84
C ILE A 115 5.09 0.91 6.69
N TRP A 116 5.32 2.15 7.07
CA TRP A 116 4.34 3.05 7.66
C TRP A 116 4.43 4.40 6.96
N GLY A 117 3.29 5.01 6.67
CA GLY A 117 3.30 6.32 6.03
C GLY A 117 1.95 7.02 6.07
N THR A 118 1.97 8.26 5.58
CA THR A 118 0.78 9.11 5.43
C THR A 118 0.76 9.76 4.06
N ALA A 119 -0.44 9.86 3.49
CA ALA A 119 -0.75 10.70 2.35
C ALA A 119 -1.62 11.86 2.84
N GLN A 120 -1.18 13.07 2.63
CA GLN A 120 -1.97 14.28 2.88
C GLN A 120 -2.51 14.80 1.56
N ILE A 121 -3.82 14.95 1.47
CA ILE A 121 -4.55 15.39 0.28
C ILE A 121 -5.35 16.65 0.62
N THR A 122 -5.26 17.66 -0.22
CA THR A 122 -6.18 18.79 -0.18
C THR A 122 -7.32 18.54 -1.16
N TRP A 123 -8.51 18.31 -0.64
CA TRP A 123 -9.71 18.10 -1.44
C TRP A 123 -10.21 19.43 -2.01
N PRO A 124 -10.81 19.48 -3.22
CA PRO A 124 -11.22 20.75 -3.86
C PRO A 124 -12.26 21.56 -3.10
N ALA A 125 -13.07 20.89 -2.26
CA ALA A 125 -14.09 21.52 -1.42
C ALA A 125 -14.07 20.89 -0.02
N PRO A 126 -14.66 21.54 1.00
CA PRO A 126 -14.86 20.91 2.29
C PRO A 126 -15.60 19.58 2.15
N ILE A 127 -15.12 18.56 2.86
CA ILE A 127 -15.68 17.20 2.82
C ILE A 127 -15.84 16.71 4.26
N ASP A 128 -16.85 15.88 4.49
CA ASP A 128 -17.08 15.26 5.80
C ASP A 128 -16.42 13.85 5.89
N ALA A 129 -16.21 13.40 7.11
CA ALA A 129 -15.56 12.14 7.39
C ALA A 129 -16.42 10.92 6.98
N ASP A 130 -17.74 11.03 7.03
CA ASP A 130 -18.65 9.94 6.69
C ASP A 130 -18.63 9.68 5.18
N THR A 131 -18.58 10.73 4.37
CA THR A 131 -18.40 10.62 2.92
C THR A 131 -17.11 9.88 2.57
N VAL A 132 -15.99 10.27 3.19
CA VAL A 132 -14.70 9.59 2.95
C VAL A 132 -14.76 8.14 3.45
N SER A 133 -15.38 7.89 4.60
CA SER A 133 -15.55 6.53 5.12
C SER A 133 -16.34 5.65 4.16
N GLY A 134 -17.42 6.15 3.57
CA GLY A 134 -18.19 5.42 2.56
C GLY A 134 -17.34 4.96 1.38
N TRP A 135 -16.41 5.79 0.89
CA TRP A 135 -15.53 5.39 -0.22
C TRP A 135 -14.57 4.26 0.14
N PHE A 136 -14.05 4.25 1.37
CA PHE A 136 -13.18 3.17 1.85
C PHE A 136 -13.97 1.89 2.14
N ASP A 137 -15.17 1.99 2.71
CA ASP A 137 -16.05 0.87 2.97
C ASP A 137 -16.47 0.19 1.65
N ASP A 138 -16.87 0.98 0.65
CA ASP A 138 -17.23 0.45 -0.68
C ASP A 138 -16.03 -0.23 -1.38
N ALA A 139 -14.85 0.37 -1.28
CA ALA A 139 -13.65 -0.15 -1.95
C ALA A 139 -13.13 -1.45 -1.32
N TYR A 140 -13.27 -1.63 0.00
CA TYR A 140 -12.64 -2.72 0.74
C TYR A 140 -13.60 -3.66 1.45
N ALA A 141 -14.91 -3.59 1.16
CA ALA A 141 -15.94 -4.48 1.73
C ALA A 141 -15.59 -5.97 1.58
N ASP A 142 -15.05 -6.34 0.42
CA ASP A 142 -14.71 -7.73 0.07
C ASP A 142 -13.18 -8.00 0.09
N ALA A 143 -12.40 -7.14 0.75
CA ALA A 143 -10.95 -7.22 0.79
C ALA A 143 -10.43 -7.83 2.12
N PRO A 144 -10.35 -9.16 2.26
CA PRO A 144 -10.09 -9.83 3.53
C PRO A 144 -8.70 -9.54 4.14
N LEU A 145 -7.79 -8.97 3.36
CA LEU A 145 -6.43 -8.63 3.80
C LEU A 145 -6.20 -7.11 3.90
N VAL A 146 -7.26 -6.30 3.82
CA VAL A 146 -7.23 -4.87 4.13
C VAL A 146 -8.10 -4.60 5.35
N ARG A 147 -7.56 -3.86 6.33
CA ARG A 147 -8.28 -3.47 7.53
C ARG A 147 -8.39 -1.94 7.57
N CYS A 148 -9.61 -1.44 7.67
CA CYS A 148 -9.90 -0.02 7.72
C CYS A 148 -10.17 0.46 9.15
N SER A 149 -9.69 1.66 9.50
CA SER A 149 -9.83 2.28 10.83
C SER A 149 -10.20 3.76 10.67
N PRO A 150 -11.49 4.08 10.49
CA PRO A 150 -11.94 5.47 10.39
C PRO A 150 -11.63 6.25 11.67
N GLY A 151 -11.23 7.51 11.52
CA GLY A 151 -10.93 8.41 12.63
C GLY A 151 -9.57 8.18 13.32
N SER A 152 -8.79 7.18 12.90
CA SER A 152 -7.45 6.91 13.43
C SER A 152 -6.47 6.56 12.32
N LEU A 153 -5.17 6.70 12.58
CA LEU A 153 -4.13 6.25 11.65
C LEU A 153 -3.52 4.95 12.17
N PRO A 154 -3.11 4.03 11.26
CA PRO A 154 -2.58 2.73 11.66
C PRO A 154 -1.20 2.84 12.30
N GLU A 155 -0.87 1.83 13.08
CA GLU A 155 0.47 1.61 13.62
C GLU A 155 1.20 0.53 12.85
N LEU A 156 2.54 0.55 12.85
CA LEU A 156 3.35 -0.45 12.17
C LEU A 156 3.37 -1.81 12.87
N LYS A 157 3.42 -1.81 14.20
CA LYS A 157 3.62 -3.03 14.98
C LYS A 157 2.54 -4.10 14.80
N PRO A 158 1.24 -3.75 14.70
CA PRO A 158 0.17 -4.74 14.50
C PRO A 158 0.16 -5.42 13.14
N VAL A 159 0.80 -4.83 12.12
CA VAL A 159 0.84 -5.38 10.75
C VAL A 159 2.15 -6.08 10.42
N ALA A 160 3.24 -5.77 11.13
CA ALA A 160 4.52 -6.43 10.92
C ALA A 160 4.38 -7.95 11.10
N HIS A 161 4.94 -8.72 10.16
CA HIS A 161 4.85 -10.18 10.09
C HIS A 161 3.45 -10.74 9.78
N THR A 162 2.54 -9.90 9.25
CA THR A 162 1.19 -10.32 8.84
C THR A 162 0.95 -10.05 7.34
N PRO A 163 -0.03 -10.71 6.71
CA PRO A 163 -0.41 -10.43 5.33
C PRO A 163 -1.34 -9.23 5.19
N PHE A 164 -1.64 -8.51 6.27
CA PHE A 164 -2.57 -7.39 6.25
C PHE A 164 -1.97 -6.08 5.78
N GLY A 165 -2.81 -5.24 5.14
CA GLY A 165 -2.61 -3.82 4.98
C GLY A 165 -3.61 -3.06 5.84
N ASP A 166 -3.12 -2.21 6.74
CA ASP A 166 -3.95 -1.36 7.59
C ASP A 166 -4.02 0.04 7.01
N ILE A 167 -5.22 0.54 6.84
CA ILE A 167 -5.52 1.87 6.30
C ILE A 167 -6.40 2.61 7.31
N GLY A 168 -6.11 3.89 7.54
CA GLY A 168 -6.96 4.72 8.38
C GLY A 168 -6.91 6.16 7.91
N TRP A 169 -7.93 6.95 8.25
CA TRP A 169 -8.02 8.33 7.76
C TRP A 169 -8.59 9.27 8.79
N GLN A 170 -8.22 10.54 8.63
CA GLN A 170 -8.81 11.67 9.35
C GLN A 170 -9.12 12.79 8.35
N VAL A 171 -10.19 13.52 8.61
CA VAL A 171 -10.68 14.60 7.76
C VAL A 171 -10.84 15.87 8.59
N HIS A 172 -10.35 16.99 8.05
CA HIS A 172 -10.57 18.31 8.63
C HIS A 172 -10.72 19.36 7.52
N GLY A 173 -11.93 19.89 7.34
CA GLY A 173 -12.24 20.85 6.28
C GLY A 173 -12.01 20.24 4.90
N GLN A 174 -11.03 20.74 4.17
CA GLN A 174 -10.60 20.23 2.86
C GLN A 174 -9.45 19.22 2.95
N THR A 175 -8.88 19.01 4.13
CA THR A 175 -7.72 18.14 4.29
C THR A 175 -8.14 16.73 4.66
N VAL A 176 -7.75 15.78 3.83
CA VAL A 176 -7.85 14.34 4.10
C VAL A 176 -6.45 13.80 4.34
N VAL A 177 -6.22 13.18 5.49
CA VAL A 177 -4.98 12.47 5.77
C VAL A 177 -5.28 10.98 5.82
N VAL A 178 -4.65 10.22 4.93
CA VAL A 178 -4.75 8.76 4.91
C VAL A 178 -3.45 8.17 5.41
N GLY A 179 -3.50 7.44 6.52
CA GLY A 179 -2.40 6.65 7.03
C GLY A 179 -2.46 5.22 6.47
N PHE A 180 -1.29 4.63 6.30
CA PHE A 180 -1.18 3.23 5.85
C PHE A 180 -0.01 2.52 6.52
N ALA A 181 -0.19 1.24 6.78
CA ALA A 181 0.86 0.38 7.31
C ALA A 181 0.74 -1.03 6.72
N LEU A 182 1.87 -1.67 6.41
CA LEU A 182 1.93 -3.06 5.98
C LEU A 182 3.33 -3.66 6.18
N ASP A 183 3.42 -4.98 6.20
CA ASP A 183 4.71 -5.67 6.13
C ASP A 183 5.22 -5.65 4.68
N ASN A 184 6.37 -5.00 4.46
CA ASN A 184 6.94 -4.82 3.11
C ASN A 184 7.37 -6.13 2.42
N LEU A 185 7.60 -7.20 3.17
CA LEU A 185 7.96 -8.52 2.64
C LEU A 185 6.75 -9.46 2.50
N LEU A 186 5.66 -9.20 3.21
CA LEU A 186 4.41 -9.98 3.14
C LEU A 186 3.37 -9.27 2.26
N LYS A 187 2.52 -8.42 2.81
CA LYS A 187 1.51 -7.70 2.00
C LYS A 187 2.15 -6.85 0.89
N GLY A 188 3.33 -6.31 1.14
CA GLY A 188 4.11 -5.59 0.13
C GLY A 188 4.84 -6.47 -0.90
N ALA A 189 4.84 -7.80 -0.75
CA ALA A 189 5.57 -8.71 -1.65
C ALA A 189 4.99 -10.13 -1.66
N ALA A 190 5.43 -11.02 -0.76
CA ALA A 190 5.19 -12.45 -0.86
C ALA A 190 3.72 -12.84 -0.68
N SER A 191 3.02 -12.30 0.31
CA SER A 191 1.60 -12.65 0.51
C SER A 191 0.71 -12.08 -0.59
N GLN A 192 1.04 -10.93 -1.17
CA GLN A 192 0.35 -10.41 -2.35
C GLN A 192 0.60 -11.30 -3.59
N ALA A 193 1.81 -11.84 -3.75
CA ALA A 193 2.09 -12.80 -4.82
C ALA A 193 1.26 -14.09 -4.64
N VAL A 194 1.08 -14.57 -3.39
CA VAL A 194 0.19 -15.70 -3.10
C VAL A 194 -1.28 -15.36 -3.39
N GLN A 195 -1.75 -14.16 -3.03
CA GLN A 195 -3.10 -13.71 -3.43
C GLN A 195 -3.27 -13.72 -4.95
N ASN A 196 -2.30 -13.20 -5.69
CA ASN A 196 -2.32 -13.21 -7.15
C ASN A 196 -2.34 -14.64 -7.72
N LEU A 197 -1.57 -15.56 -7.12
CA LEU A 197 -1.58 -16.97 -7.50
C LEU A 197 -2.94 -17.63 -7.19
N ASN A 198 -3.50 -17.37 -6.00
CA ASN A 198 -4.83 -17.89 -5.64
C ASN A 198 -5.88 -17.45 -6.66
N HIS A 199 -5.84 -16.21 -7.07
CA HIS A 199 -6.75 -15.69 -8.08
C HIS A 199 -6.58 -16.35 -9.47
N LEU A 200 -5.34 -16.55 -9.91
CA LEU A 200 -5.04 -17.27 -11.15
C LEU A 200 -5.58 -18.72 -11.14
N LEU A 201 -5.65 -19.32 -9.95
CA LEU A 201 -6.12 -20.69 -9.74
C LEU A 201 -7.61 -20.78 -9.40
N GLY A 202 -8.34 -19.65 -9.32
CA GLY A 202 -9.74 -19.60 -8.92
C GLY A 202 -9.98 -19.99 -7.45
N LEU A 203 -8.98 -19.76 -6.59
CA LEU A 203 -9.01 -20.05 -5.16
C LEU A 203 -9.37 -18.78 -4.36
N PRO A 204 -9.86 -18.91 -3.12
CA PRO A 204 -10.09 -17.76 -2.24
C PRO A 204 -8.80 -16.93 -2.03
N ASP A 205 -8.88 -15.62 -2.12
CA ASP A 205 -7.73 -14.69 -2.08
C ASP A 205 -6.82 -14.90 -0.85
N ALA A 206 -7.40 -15.16 0.32
CA ALA A 206 -6.67 -15.33 1.57
C ALA A 206 -6.22 -16.78 1.85
N LEU A 207 -6.42 -17.71 0.90
CA LEU A 207 -6.08 -19.12 1.12
C LEU A 207 -4.57 -19.27 1.40
N GLY A 208 -4.24 -19.94 2.52
CA GLY A 208 -2.86 -20.16 2.97
C GLY A 208 -2.17 -18.93 3.57
N LEU A 209 -2.85 -17.77 3.63
CA LEU A 209 -2.30 -16.53 4.19
C LEU A 209 -2.79 -16.26 5.62
N LEU A 210 -3.98 -16.72 5.95
CA LEU A 210 -4.52 -16.62 7.30
C LEU A 210 -4.30 -17.96 8.00
N SER A 211 -3.47 -17.98 9.04
CA SER A 211 -3.42 -19.12 9.96
C SER A 211 -4.59 -19.01 10.95
N THR A 212 -5.07 -20.14 11.44
CA THR A 212 -6.09 -20.18 12.51
C THR A 212 -5.68 -19.45 13.80
N ALA A 213 -4.38 -19.18 13.94
CA ALA A 213 -3.80 -18.42 15.07
C ALA A 213 -3.84 -16.90 14.85
N THR A 214 -4.12 -16.41 13.63
CA THR A 214 -4.16 -14.96 13.30
C THR A 214 -5.58 -14.48 13.00
N ALA A 215 -6.59 -15.31 13.15
CA ALA A 215 -7.97 -14.85 13.13
C ALA A 215 -8.17 -13.81 14.24
N PRO A 216 -8.67 -12.60 13.94
CA PRO A 216 -8.93 -11.63 14.98
C PRO A 216 -9.91 -12.25 15.99
N THR A 217 -9.54 -12.23 17.25
CA THR A 217 -10.50 -12.52 18.34
C THR A 217 -11.58 -11.44 18.25
N PRO A 218 -12.87 -11.81 18.24
CA PRO A 218 -13.97 -10.86 18.10
C PRO A 218 -14.01 -9.85 19.24
#